data_7693bab1edd7c4e3d0acd8e2712dc333
#
_entry.id   7693bab1edd7c4e3d0acd8e2712dc333
#
_cell.length_a   1.000
_cell.length_b   1.000
_cell.length_c   1.000
_cell.angle_alpha   90.00
_cell.angle_beta   90.00
_cell.angle_gamma   90.00
#
_symmetry.space_group_name_H-M   'P 1'
#
loop_
_entity.id
_entity.type
_entity.pdbx_description
1 polymer ?
#
loop_
_entity_poly.entity_id
_entity_poly.type
_entity_poly.pdbx_seq_one_letter_code
_entity_poly.pdbx_strand_id
1 'polypeptide(L)'
;MDDRLTMANMAIEAGGKNGIFPVDDKAIAYMKEHSKREFKIYEADEDAVYDEEYTIDLSELKPTIAFPHLPENTKTIDEITEDVKIDQSVIGSCTNGRIEDLRIAAEILKGRKVKKGIRCIVIPATQAIYLQALKEGLLEIFIEAGAVVSTPTCGPCLGGYMGILAEEERCISTTNRNFVGRMGHVDSEVYLASPAVAAASAVTGKISAPAELGL
;
A
#
# COMPACT_ATOMS: atom_id res chain seq x y z
N MET A 1 10.65 -9.35 1.43
CA MET A 1 9.71 -9.70 2.54
C MET A 1 8.46 -8.85 2.49
N ASP A 2 8.59 -7.60 2.14
CA ASP A 2 7.49 -6.62 2.23
C ASP A 2 6.26 -7.05 1.40
N ASP A 3 6.45 -7.49 0.15
CA ASP A 3 5.36 -8.02 -0.69
C ASP A 3 4.68 -9.26 -0.07
N ARG A 4 5.47 -10.18 0.52
CA ARG A 4 4.90 -11.35 1.22
C ARG A 4 4.01 -10.94 2.40
N LEU A 5 4.45 -9.93 3.15
CA LEU A 5 3.69 -9.40 4.28
C LEU A 5 2.43 -8.67 3.82
N THR A 6 2.48 -7.96 2.70
CA THR A 6 1.31 -7.34 2.06
C THR A 6 0.30 -8.39 1.63
N MET A 7 0.74 -9.44 0.91
CA MET A 7 -0.14 -10.53 0.48
C MET A 7 -0.77 -11.26 1.66
N ALA A 8 0.03 -11.58 2.70
CA ALA A 8 -0.48 -12.22 3.91
C ALA A 8 -1.49 -11.33 4.66
N ASN A 9 -1.26 -10.00 4.70
CA ASN A 9 -2.19 -9.03 5.27
C ASN A 9 -3.53 -9.02 4.52
N MET A 10 -3.49 -9.14 3.19
CA MET A 10 -4.68 -9.05 2.33
C MET A 10 -5.42 -10.37 2.14
N ALA A 11 -4.94 -11.47 2.67
CA ALA A 11 -5.60 -12.78 2.54
C ALA A 11 -7.03 -12.78 3.07
N ILE A 12 -7.31 -12.03 4.14
CA ILE A 12 -8.64 -11.96 4.73
C ILE A 12 -9.66 -11.26 3.80
N GLU A 13 -9.23 -10.31 2.98
CA GLU A 13 -10.08 -9.63 2.00
C GLU A 13 -10.45 -10.56 0.84
N ALA A 14 -9.65 -11.62 0.61
CA ALA A 14 -9.96 -12.69 -0.34
C ALA A 14 -10.76 -13.86 0.29
N GLY A 15 -11.26 -13.69 1.52
CA GLY A 15 -12.03 -14.72 2.24
C GLY A 15 -11.19 -15.76 2.97
N GLY A 16 -9.86 -15.69 2.91
CA GLY A 16 -8.95 -16.58 3.61
C GLY A 16 -8.79 -16.20 5.09
N LYS A 17 -8.44 -17.15 5.94
CA LYS A 17 -8.06 -16.89 7.33
C LYS A 17 -6.65 -16.37 7.47
N ASN A 18 -5.74 -16.88 6.63
CA ASN A 18 -4.31 -16.58 6.63
C ASN A 18 -3.74 -16.59 5.21
N GLY A 19 -2.65 -15.85 5.01
CA GLY A 19 -1.73 -16.02 3.91
C GLY A 19 -0.41 -16.56 4.47
N ILE A 20 -0.05 -17.78 4.10
CA ILE A 20 1.13 -18.46 4.61
C ILE A 20 2.13 -18.64 3.48
N PHE A 21 3.35 -18.13 3.69
CA PHE A 21 4.46 -18.34 2.78
C PHE A 21 5.38 -19.43 3.32
N PRO A 22 5.91 -20.30 2.45
CA PRO A 22 6.98 -21.22 2.84
C PRO A 22 8.17 -20.47 3.46
N VAL A 23 8.77 -21.05 4.48
CA VAL A 23 9.90 -20.44 5.18
C VAL A 23 11.18 -20.74 4.44
N ASP A 24 11.78 -19.73 3.85
CA ASP A 24 13.08 -19.80 3.17
C ASP A 24 14.14 -19.00 3.94
N ASP A 25 15.38 -18.99 3.44
CA ASP A 25 16.49 -18.26 4.05
C ASP A 25 16.21 -16.76 4.21
N LYS A 26 15.42 -16.18 3.31
CA LYS A 26 14.99 -14.76 3.36
C LYS A 26 14.07 -14.51 4.55
N ALA A 27 13.12 -15.42 4.79
CA ALA A 27 12.22 -15.33 5.94
C ALA A 27 12.97 -15.54 7.26
N ILE A 28 13.92 -16.51 7.30
CA ILE A 28 14.78 -16.77 8.46
C ILE A 28 15.65 -15.55 8.78
N ALA A 29 16.27 -14.96 7.77
CA ALA A 29 17.09 -13.76 7.94
C ALA A 29 16.27 -12.60 8.52
N TYR A 30 15.09 -12.36 7.96
CA TYR A 30 14.15 -11.34 8.44
C TYR A 30 13.76 -11.57 9.90
N MET A 31 13.41 -12.80 10.27
CA MET A 31 13.05 -13.15 11.66
C MET A 31 14.21 -12.92 12.64
N LYS A 32 15.43 -13.31 12.27
CA LYS A 32 16.63 -13.10 13.10
C LYS A 32 16.98 -11.63 13.30
N GLU A 33 16.72 -10.79 12.30
CA GLU A 33 16.92 -9.35 12.38
C GLU A 33 15.91 -8.68 13.34
N HIS A 34 14.64 -9.12 13.28
CA HIS A 34 13.54 -8.46 13.97
C HIS A 34 13.14 -9.09 15.31
N SER A 35 13.63 -10.28 15.63
CA SER A 35 13.31 -10.99 16.88
C SER A 35 14.50 -11.72 17.46
N LYS A 36 14.65 -11.63 18.80
CA LYS A 36 15.59 -12.42 19.57
C LYS A 36 14.95 -13.68 20.19
N ARG A 37 13.64 -13.89 19.94
CA ARG A 37 12.93 -15.04 20.46
C ARG A 37 13.24 -16.26 19.60
N GLU A 38 13.27 -17.43 20.24
CA GLU A 38 13.24 -18.69 19.50
C GLU A 38 11.93 -18.80 18.72
N PHE A 39 12.01 -19.30 17.50
CA PHE A 39 10.85 -19.55 16.66
C PHE A 39 10.92 -20.98 16.10
N LYS A 40 9.75 -21.54 15.86
CA LYS A 40 9.59 -22.86 15.23
C LYS A 40 9.18 -22.64 13.78
N ILE A 41 9.83 -23.38 12.89
CA ILE A 41 9.45 -23.43 11.48
C ILE A 41 8.37 -24.51 11.32
N TYR A 42 7.32 -24.19 10.60
CA TYR A 42 6.28 -25.12 10.19
C TYR A 42 6.30 -25.20 8.66
N GLU A 43 6.27 -26.40 8.14
CA GLU A 43 6.24 -26.70 6.71
C GLU A 43 5.04 -27.59 6.43
N ALA A 44 4.59 -27.61 5.18
CA ALA A 44 3.57 -28.55 4.75
C ALA A 44 4.16 -29.97 4.75
N ASP A 45 3.33 -30.96 5.07
CA ASP A 45 3.71 -32.36 4.97
C ASP A 45 3.94 -32.73 3.49
N GLU A 46 4.78 -33.73 3.23
CA GLU A 46 5.12 -34.16 1.85
C GLU A 46 3.88 -34.63 1.06
N ASP A 47 2.87 -35.10 1.76
CA ASP A 47 1.60 -35.60 1.22
C ASP A 47 0.44 -34.60 1.39
N ALA A 48 0.75 -33.33 1.67
CA ALA A 48 -0.27 -32.29 1.78
C ALA A 48 -1.10 -32.17 0.51
N VAL A 49 -2.42 -32.15 0.67
CA VAL A 49 -3.39 -32.01 -0.43
C VAL A 49 -4.01 -30.62 -0.36
N TYR A 50 -4.03 -29.93 -1.49
CA TYR A 50 -4.63 -28.61 -1.63
C TYR A 50 -5.94 -28.69 -2.42
N ASP A 51 -6.94 -27.91 -2.01
CA ASP A 51 -8.22 -27.87 -2.73
C ASP A 51 -8.06 -27.29 -4.13
N GLU A 52 -7.21 -26.26 -4.27
CA GLU A 52 -6.93 -25.59 -5.53
C GLU A 52 -5.47 -25.14 -5.60
N GLU A 53 -4.92 -25.13 -6.80
CA GLU A 53 -3.57 -24.65 -7.09
C GLU A 53 -3.59 -23.64 -8.23
N TYR A 54 -2.92 -22.51 -8.04
CA TYR A 54 -2.80 -21.45 -9.04
C TYR A 54 -1.34 -21.14 -9.32
N THR A 55 -1.01 -20.94 -10.58
CA THR A 55 0.30 -20.45 -10.99
C THR A 55 0.17 -19.03 -11.54
N ILE A 56 0.94 -18.11 -10.98
CA ILE A 56 0.97 -16.69 -11.39
C ILE A 56 2.38 -16.37 -11.86
N ASP A 57 2.53 -16.01 -13.14
CA ASP A 57 3.79 -15.52 -13.67
C ASP A 57 3.98 -14.06 -13.26
N LEU A 58 4.94 -13.81 -12.38
CA LEU A 58 5.22 -12.47 -11.88
C LEU A 58 5.77 -11.52 -12.95
N SER A 59 6.32 -12.05 -14.05
CA SER A 59 6.83 -11.22 -15.16
C SER A 59 5.72 -10.59 -15.99
N GLU A 60 4.52 -11.16 -15.95
CA GLU A 60 3.33 -10.68 -16.68
C GLU A 60 2.50 -9.68 -15.87
N LEU A 61 2.86 -9.45 -14.59
CA LEU A 61 2.08 -8.55 -13.74
C LEU A 61 2.23 -7.09 -14.18
N LYS A 62 1.08 -6.43 -14.30
CA LYS A 62 0.99 -4.99 -14.54
C LYS A 62 0.51 -4.26 -13.29
N PRO A 63 0.86 -2.97 -13.12
CA PRO A 63 0.27 -2.16 -12.07
C PRO A 63 -1.25 -2.21 -12.14
N THR A 64 -1.87 -2.60 -11.02
CA THR A 64 -3.31 -2.86 -10.93
C THR A 64 -3.93 -1.96 -9.87
N ILE A 65 -5.12 -1.46 -10.14
CA ILE A 65 -5.91 -0.62 -9.24
C ILE A 65 -7.18 -1.38 -8.87
N ALA A 66 -7.48 -1.50 -7.58
CA ALA A 66 -8.78 -1.96 -7.12
C ALA A 66 -9.75 -0.77 -7.01
N PHE A 67 -10.80 -0.82 -7.79
CA PHE A 67 -11.86 0.19 -7.82
C PHE A 67 -12.82 0.01 -6.63
N PRO A 68 -13.53 1.06 -6.22
CA PRO A 68 -14.58 0.94 -5.21
C PRO A 68 -15.66 -0.08 -5.61
N HIS A 69 -16.26 -0.82 -4.70
CA HIS A 69 -16.04 -0.84 -3.24
C HIS A 69 -15.58 -2.24 -2.78
N LEU A 70 -14.82 -2.94 -3.64
CA LEU A 70 -14.29 -4.28 -3.36
C LEU A 70 -12.84 -4.40 -3.84
N PRO A 71 -11.94 -5.05 -3.08
CA PRO A 71 -10.55 -5.24 -3.51
C PRO A 71 -10.40 -6.08 -4.79
N GLU A 72 -11.37 -6.93 -5.11
CA GLU A 72 -11.41 -7.76 -6.34
C GLU A 72 -11.81 -6.98 -7.58
N ASN A 73 -12.34 -5.76 -7.42
CA ASN A 73 -12.80 -4.93 -8.53
C ASN A 73 -11.63 -4.26 -9.25
N THR A 74 -10.77 -5.08 -9.85
CA THR A 74 -9.47 -4.65 -10.36
C THR A 74 -9.47 -4.33 -11.84
N LYS A 75 -8.68 -3.30 -12.20
CA LYS A 75 -8.28 -2.98 -13.57
C LYS A 75 -6.77 -2.76 -13.60
N THR A 76 -6.10 -3.17 -14.66
CA THR A 76 -4.72 -2.74 -14.89
C THR A 76 -4.72 -1.25 -15.24
N ILE A 77 -3.60 -0.56 -14.96
CA ILE A 77 -3.48 0.89 -15.21
C ILE A 77 -3.74 1.24 -16.68
N ASP A 78 -3.39 0.34 -17.61
CA ASP A 78 -3.57 0.51 -19.04
C ASP A 78 -5.04 0.41 -19.48
N GLU A 79 -5.89 -0.23 -18.67
CA GLU A 79 -7.33 -0.38 -18.95
C GLU A 79 -8.15 0.82 -18.46
N ILE A 80 -7.51 1.71 -17.70
CA ILE A 80 -8.20 2.90 -17.16
C ILE A 80 -8.17 3.99 -18.22
N THR A 81 -9.30 4.17 -18.90
CA THR A 81 -9.49 5.20 -19.93
C THR A 81 -10.06 6.49 -19.37
N GLU A 82 -10.56 6.48 -18.15
CA GLU A 82 -11.22 7.59 -17.49
C GLU A 82 -10.24 8.46 -16.73
N ASP A 83 -10.46 9.77 -16.71
CA ASP A 83 -9.65 10.73 -15.92
C ASP A 83 -10.17 10.79 -14.48
N VAL A 84 -9.88 9.75 -13.69
CA VAL A 84 -10.33 9.64 -12.30
C VAL A 84 -9.55 10.61 -11.42
N LYS A 85 -10.14 11.75 -11.12
CA LYS A 85 -9.57 12.76 -10.19
C LYS A 85 -9.65 12.27 -8.77
N ILE A 86 -8.66 12.62 -7.96
CA ILE A 86 -8.59 12.28 -6.53
C ILE A 86 -8.51 13.55 -5.68
N ASP A 87 -8.94 13.44 -4.43
CA ASP A 87 -8.85 14.49 -3.40
C ASP A 87 -7.76 14.15 -2.37
N GLN A 88 -7.43 12.85 -2.26
CA GLN A 88 -6.49 12.35 -1.27
C GLN A 88 -5.66 11.20 -1.81
N SER A 89 -4.38 11.14 -1.38
CA SER A 89 -3.51 9.98 -1.52
C SER A 89 -3.01 9.55 -0.15
N VAL A 90 -3.15 8.25 0.16
CA VAL A 90 -2.66 7.65 1.41
C VAL A 90 -1.62 6.60 1.08
N ILE A 91 -0.40 6.80 1.56
CA ILE A 91 0.75 5.93 1.31
C ILE A 91 1.19 5.32 2.64
N GLY A 92 1.22 4.00 2.71
CA GLY A 92 1.75 3.32 3.87
C GLY A 92 0.73 2.48 4.64
N SER A 93 0.66 2.66 5.97
CA SER A 93 -0.05 1.85 6.95
C SER A 93 0.59 0.46 7.19
N CYS A 94 -0.13 -0.46 7.85
CA CYS A 94 0.35 -1.83 8.12
C CYS A 94 0.55 -2.65 6.83
N THR A 95 -0.10 -2.29 5.74
CA THR A 95 -0.06 -3.02 4.47
C THR A 95 1.17 -2.66 3.65
N ASN A 96 1.33 -1.39 3.30
CA ASN A 96 2.40 -0.90 2.43
C ASN A 96 3.12 0.34 3.02
N GLY A 97 3.40 0.33 4.32
CA GLY A 97 4.19 1.34 5.00
C GLY A 97 5.55 0.83 5.45
N ARG A 98 6.08 -0.20 4.80
CA ARG A 98 7.41 -0.75 5.08
C ARG A 98 8.48 0.09 4.42
N ILE A 99 9.73 -0.18 4.74
CA ILE A 99 10.80 0.72 4.28
C ILE A 99 10.94 0.75 2.76
N GLU A 100 10.75 -0.39 2.08
CA GLU A 100 10.79 -0.44 0.60
C GLU A 100 9.65 0.35 -0.03
N ASP A 101 8.44 0.25 0.52
CA ASP A 101 7.27 1.03 0.07
C ASP A 101 7.54 2.53 0.15
N LEU A 102 8.12 2.96 1.29
CA LEU A 102 8.46 4.36 1.52
C LEU A 102 9.58 4.85 0.60
N ARG A 103 10.57 4.00 0.31
CA ARG A 103 11.65 4.32 -0.66
C ARG A 103 11.08 4.53 -2.06
N ILE A 104 10.21 3.62 -2.52
CA ILE A 104 9.54 3.72 -3.82
C ILE A 104 8.73 5.02 -3.91
N ALA A 105 7.92 5.31 -2.90
CA ALA A 105 7.12 6.53 -2.87
C ALA A 105 8.00 7.79 -2.84
N ALA A 106 9.08 7.78 -2.07
CA ALA A 106 10.02 8.89 -1.97
C ALA A 106 10.76 9.15 -3.30
N GLU A 107 11.14 8.10 -4.03
CA GLU A 107 11.77 8.24 -5.36
C GLU A 107 10.83 8.98 -6.33
N ILE A 108 9.56 8.63 -6.32
CA ILE A 108 8.53 9.29 -7.15
C ILE A 108 8.33 10.75 -6.72
N LEU A 109 8.29 11.03 -5.43
CA LEU A 109 8.01 12.38 -4.89
C LEU A 109 9.23 13.30 -4.88
N LYS A 110 10.44 12.76 -4.95
CA LYS A 110 11.69 13.52 -4.90
C LYS A 110 11.75 14.58 -6.01
N GLY A 111 11.93 15.84 -5.58
CA GLY A 111 11.98 16.99 -6.49
C GLY A 111 10.64 17.37 -7.14
N ARG A 112 9.55 16.73 -6.72
CA ARG A 112 8.19 17.02 -7.21
C ARG A 112 7.33 17.58 -6.08
N LYS A 113 6.18 18.11 -6.43
CA LYS A 113 5.19 18.63 -5.47
C LYS A 113 3.88 17.88 -5.60
N VAL A 114 3.27 17.58 -4.48
CA VAL A 114 1.87 17.16 -4.41
C VAL A 114 1.01 18.25 -5.05
N LYS A 115 0.10 17.86 -5.90
CA LYS A 115 -0.78 18.80 -6.61
C LYS A 115 -1.61 19.62 -5.62
N LYS A 116 -1.72 20.90 -5.86
CA LYS A 116 -2.52 21.80 -5.02
C LYS A 116 -3.96 21.30 -4.91
N GLY A 117 -4.46 21.18 -3.68
CA GLY A 117 -5.78 20.67 -3.35
C GLY A 117 -5.81 19.19 -2.99
N ILE A 118 -4.72 18.44 -3.23
CA ILE A 118 -4.62 17.03 -2.83
C ILE A 118 -4.02 16.91 -1.44
N ARG A 119 -4.63 16.09 -0.58
CA ARG A 119 -4.07 15.68 0.69
C ARG A 119 -3.22 14.42 0.47
N CYS A 120 -1.91 14.52 0.62
CA CYS A 120 -1.02 13.35 0.59
C CYS A 120 -0.59 13.03 2.02
N ILE A 121 -0.91 11.82 2.50
CA ILE A 121 -0.64 11.35 3.86
C ILE A 121 0.26 10.14 3.78
N VAL A 122 1.43 10.19 4.45
CA VAL A 122 2.39 9.10 4.51
C VAL A 122 2.42 8.51 5.92
N ILE A 123 2.24 7.19 6.04
CA ILE A 123 2.10 6.50 7.33
C ILE A 123 3.09 5.31 7.38
N PRO A 124 4.22 5.44 8.07
CA PRO A 124 5.12 4.31 8.31
C PRO A 124 4.43 3.18 9.10
N ALA A 125 4.75 1.92 8.81
CA ALA A 125 4.06 0.78 9.44
C ALA A 125 4.42 0.59 10.92
N THR A 126 5.65 0.93 11.31
CA THR A 126 6.14 0.77 12.70
C THR A 126 7.07 1.92 13.12
N GLN A 127 7.30 2.07 14.42
CA GLN A 127 8.26 3.04 14.95
C GLN A 127 9.69 2.79 14.45
N ALA A 128 10.08 1.53 14.27
CA ALA A 128 11.40 1.16 13.76
C ALA A 128 11.57 1.66 12.32
N ILE A 129 10.55 1.42 11.46
CA ILE A 129 10.53 1.88 10.08
C ILE A 129 10.49 3.41 10.03
N TYR A 130 9.71 4.06 10.90
CA TYR A 130 9.66 5.51 11.00
C TYR A 130 11.03 6.11 11.28
N LEU A 131 11.75 5.55 12.28
CA LEU A 131 13.11 5.97 12.61
C LEU A 131 14.09 5.69 11.46
N GLN A 132 13.95 4.57 10.77
CA GLN A 132 14.77 4.23 9.63
C GLN A 132 14.54 5.22 8.47
N ALA A 133 13.28 5.49 8.13
CA ALA A 133 12.92 6.47 7.09
C ALA A 133 13.45 7.87 7.41
N LEU A 134 13.44 8.27 8.70
CA LEU A 134 14.05 9.52 9.16
C LEU A 134 15.56 9.53 8.89
N LYS A 135 16.27 8.45 9.26
CA LYS A 135 17.73 8.34 9.07
C LYS A 135 18.14 8.30 7.59
N GLU A 136 17.30 7.74 6.74
CA GLU A 136 17.50 7.70 5.29
C GLU A 136 17.12 9.00 4.57
N GLY A 137 16.56 10.00 5.28
CA GLY A 137 16.14 11.28 4.70
C GLY A 137 14.83 11.21 3.93
N LEU A 138 14.09 10.09 4.00
CA LEU A 138 12.83 9.93 3.25
C LEU A 138 11.75 10.91 3.75
N LEU A 139 11.75 11.22 5.06
CA LEU A 139 10.78 12.15 5.63
C LEU A 139 10.96 13.57 5.08
N GLU A 140 12.20 14.00 4.88
CA GLU A 140 12.52 15.29 4.27
C GLU A 140 11.93 15.37 2.86
N ILE A 141 12.13 14.33 2.03
CA ILE A 141 11.56 14.24 0.68
C ILE A 141 10.03 14.39 0.70
N PHE A 142 9.35 13.67 1.60
CA PHE A 142 7.89 13.74 1.73
C PHE A 142 7.41 15.14 2.13
N ILE A 143 8.06 15.74 3.13
CA ILE A 143 7.72 17.07 3.62
C ILE A 143 7.97 18.12 2.53
N GLU A 144 9.12 18.04 1.87
CA GLU A 144 9.44 18.92 0.73
C GLU A 144 8.42 18.78 -0.42
N ALA A 145 7.95 17.57 -0.68
CA ALA A 145 6.89 17.36 -1.66
C ALA A 145 5.54 17.96 -1.25
N GLY A 146 5.36 18.30 0.02
CA GLY A 146 4.11 18.82 0.56
C GLY A 146 3.18 17.74 1.12
N ALA A 147 3.70 16.53 1.36
CA ALA A 147 2.97 15.47 2.05
C ALA A 147 3.02 15.64 3.57
N VAL A 148 2.00 15.15 4.25
CA VAL A 148 1.96 15.05 5.73
C VAL A 148 2.50 13.68 6.13
N VAL A 149 3.54 13.64 6.95
CA VAL A 149 4.06 12.40 7.52
C VAL A 149 3.46 12.20 8.91
N SER A 150 2.71 11.11 9.07
CA SER A 150 2.13 10.71 10.35
C SER A 150 3.05 9.80 11.13
N THR A 151 2.83 9.69 12.43
CA THR A 151 3.33 8.58 13.23
C THR A 151 2.68 7.27 12.79
N PRO A 152 3.29 6.09 13.07
CA PRO A 152 2.68 4.79 12.79
C PRO A 152 1.28 4.64 13.40
N THR A 153 0.30 4.42 12.55
CA THR A 153 -1.12 4.29 12.90
C THR A 153 -1.88 3.66 11.74
N CYS A 154 -3.15 3.28 11.95
CA CYS A 154 -4.04 2.90 10.86
C CYS A 154 -4.44 4.08 9.96
N GLY A 155 -4.25 5.33 10.42
CA GLY A 155 -4.66 6.51 9.66
C GLY A 155 -6.15 6.49 9.31
N PRO A 156 -6.53 6.89 8.09
CA PRO A 156 -7.93 6.87 7.66
C PRO A 156 -8.45 5.46 7.36
N CYS A 157 -7.61 4.43 7.28
CA CYS A 157 -7.98 3.07 6.90
C CYS A 157 -9.16 2.47 7.67
N LEU A 158 -9.38 2.91 8.91
CA LEU A 158 -10.52 2.46 9.74
C LEU A 158 -11.62 3.52 9.88
N GLY A 159 -11.50 4.67 9.23
CA GLY A 159 -12.46 5.77 9.36
C GLY A 159 -12.40 6.56 10.68
N GLY A 160 -11.32 6.46 11.44
CA GLY A 160 -11.24 6.98 12.81
C GLY A 160 -10.10 7.94 13.12
N TYR A 161 -9.27 8.30 12.17
CA TYR A 161 -8.13 9.20 12.36
C TYR A 161 -7.96 10.12 11.15
N MET A 162 -6.90 10.94 11.10
CA MET A 162 -6.69 11.94 10.04
C MET A 162 -6.97 11.42 8.62
N GLY A 163 -7.44 12.27 7.74
CA GLY A 163 -7.72 11.92 6.35
C GLY A 163 -9.07 11.22 6.14
N ILE A 164 -10.02 11.43 7.05
CA ILE A 164 -11.40 10.98 6.88
C ILE A 164 -11.99 11.67 5.66
N LEU A 165 -12.60 10.86 4.78
CA LEU A 165 -13.19 11.35 3.53
C LEU A 165 -14.59 11.92 3.77
N ALA A 166 -14.86 13.05 3.15
CA ALA A 166 -16.20 13.61 3.04
C ALA A 166 -17.00 12.93 1.93
N GLU A 167 -18.26 13.35 1.78
CA GLU A 167 -19.14 12.94 0.69
C GLU A 167 -18.49 13.20 -0.66
N GLU A 168 -18.57 12.22 -1.56
CA GLU A 168 -18.01 12.24 -2.94
C GLU A 168 -16.48 12.40 -3.05
N GLU A 169 -15.74 12.50 -1.92
CA GLU A 169 -14.28 12.54 -1.99
C GLU A 169 -13.69 11.20 -2.44
N ARG A 170 -12.64 11.28 -3.26
CA ARG A 170 -11.90 10.14 -3.82
C ARG A 170 -10.50 10.04 -3.26
N CYS A 171 -10.16 8.86 -2.78
CA CYS A 171 -8.84 8.57 -2.23
C CYS A 171 -8.17 7.42 -2.99
N ILE A 172 -6.93 7.63 -3.46
CA ILE A 172 -6.06 6.50 -3.81
C ILE A 172 -5.25 6.11 -2.59
N SER A 173 -5.15 4.82 -2.31
CA SER A 173 -4.58 4.33 -1.07
C SER A 173 -3.78 3.04 -1.25
N THR A 174 -2.73 2.89 -0.46
CA THR A 174 -1.95 1.66 -0.38
C THR A 174 -2.38 0.76 0.80
N THR A 175 -3.52 1.06 1.41
CA THR A 175 -4.14 0.22 2.45
C THR A 175 -4.77 -1.03 1.84
N ASN A 176 -5.40 -1.86 2.66
CA ASN A 176 -5.90 -3.17 2.22
C ASN A 176 -7.41 -3.24 1.98
N ARG A 177 -8.17 -2.16 2.24
CA ARG A 177 -9.64 -2.19 2.18
C ARG A 177 -10.20 -0.92 1.55
N ASN A 178 -11.22 -1.12 0.68
CA ASN A 178 -11.91 -0.04 -0.02
C ASN A 178 -13.45 -0.21 0.02
N PHE A 179 -13.96 -0.87 1.04
CA PHE A 179 -15.41 -1.08 1.21
C PHE A 179 -16.15 0.24 1.42
N VAL A 180 -17.45 0.24 1.17
CA VAL A 180 -18.33 1.40 1.38
C VAL A 180 -18.13 2.01 2.76
N GLY A 181 -17.88 3.31 2.81
CA GLY A 181 -17.68 4.06 4.06
C GLY A 181 -16.40 3.73 4.83
N ARG A 182 -15.47 2.96 4.23
CA ARG A 182 -14.30 2.47 4.96
C ARG A 182 -13.39 3.56 5.48
N MET A 183 -13.26 4.66 4.76
CA MET A 183 -12.40 5.79 5.14
C MET A 183 -13.18 7.05 5.52
N GLY A 184 -14.51 6.96 5.71
CA GLY A 184 -15.32 8.13 6.06
C GLY A 184 -16.75 8.03 5.58
N HIS A 185 -17.19 8.99 4.76
CA HIS A 185 -18.56 9.03 4.24
C HIS A 185 -18.88 7.82 3.37
N VAL A 186 -20.14 7.37 3.40
CA VAL A 186 -20.58 6.18 2.63
C VAL A 186 -20.49 6.40 1.11
N ASP A 187 -20.64 7.62 0.64
CA ASP A 187 -20.54 7.99 -0.77
C ASP A 187 -19.11 8.41 -1.18
N SER A 188 -18.13 8.22 -0.30
CA SER A 188 -16.72 8.38 -0.66
C SER A 188 -16.19 7.14 -1.38
N GLU A 189 -15.20 7.34 -2.23
CA GLU A 189 -14.59 6.29 -3.05
C GLU A 189 -13.13 6.06 -2.65
N VAL A 190 -12.76 4.80 -2.41
CA VAL A 190 -11.37 4.41 -2.14
C VAL A 190 -10.88 3.48 -3.22
N TYR A 191 -9.76 3.83 -3.84
CA TYR A 191 -9.04 3.05 -4.84
C TYR A 191 -7.78 2.47 -4.22
N LEU A 192 -7.56 1.16 -4.32
CA LEU A 192 -6.32 0.55 -3.81
C LEU A 192 -5.29 0.47 -4.93
N ALA A 193 -4.06 0.84 -4.62
CA ALA A 193 -2.95 0.84 -5.57
C ALA A 193 -1.60 0.62 -4.87
N SER A 194 -0.56 0.39 -5.67
CA SER A 194 0.81 0.32 -5.18
C SER A 194 1.32 1.68 -4.68
N PRO A 195 2.38 1.71 -3.84
CA PRO A 195 3.02 2.95 -3.41
C PRO A 195 3.46 3.86 -4.56
N ALA A 196 3.95 3.27 -5.64
CA ALA A 196 4.37 3.99 -6.84
C ALA A 196 3.21 4.74 -7.52
N VAL A 197 2.08 4.05 -7.72
CA VAL A 197 0.88 4.64 -8.32
C VAL A 197 0.25 5.69 -7.40
N ALA A 198 0.18 5.43 -6.09
CA ALA A 198 -0.36 6.38 -5.12
C ALA A 198 0.47 7.67 -5.06
N ALA A 199 1.80 7.55 -5.11
CA ALA A 199 2.71 8.70 -5.15
C ALA A 199 2.60 9.49 -6.47
N ALA A 200 2.55 8.81 -7.62
CA ALA A 200 2.35 9.45 -8.91
C ALA A 200 1.02 10.20 -8.98
N SER A 201 -0.03 9.57 -8.48
CA SER A 201 -1.38 10.16 -8.41
C SER A 201 -1.42 11.40 -7.51
N ALA A 202 -0.66 11.42 -6.41
CA ALA A 202 -0.55 12.61 -5.56
C ALA A 202 0.04 13.81 -6.32
N VAL A 203 1.00 13.57 -7.23
CA VAL A 203 1.63 14.62 -8.05
C VAL A 203 0.68 15.10 -9.15
N THR A 204 -0.02 14.22 -9.82
CA THR A 204 -0.90 14.56 -10.96
C THR A 204 -2.30 15.01 -10.51
N GLY A 205 -2.78 14.53 -9.34
CA GLY A 205 -4.12 14.77 -8.81
C GLY A 205 -5.20 13.90 -9.45
N LYS A 206 -4.80 12.83 -10.11
CA LYS A 206 -5.66 11.81 -10.70
C LYS A 206 -4.97 10.45 -10.62
N ILE A 207 -5.67 9.36 -10.85
CA ILE A 207 -5.03 8.04 -10.95
C ILE A 207 -4.03 8.07 -12.10
N SER A 208 -2.75 7.83 -11.80
CA SER A 208 -1.65 7.92 -12.76
C SER A 208 -0.57 6.88 -12.52
N ALA A 209 -0.03 6.35 -13.61
CA ALA A 209 1.17 5.53 -13.56
C ALA A 209 2.44 6.39 -13.35
N PRO A 210 3.51 5.86 -12.74
CA PRO A 210 4.80 6.54 -12.67
C PRO A 210 5.35 6.97 -14.06
N ALA A 211 5.10 6.16 -15.10
CA ALA A 211 5.48 6.48 -16.47
C ALA A 211 4.92 7.81 -17.00
N GLU A 212 3.77 8.26 -16.50
CA GLU A 212 3.21 9.59 -16.86
C GLU A 212 4.05 10.75 -16.30
N LEU A 213 4.92 10.49 -15.35
CA LEU A 213 5.88 11.45 -14.78
C LEU A 213 7.26 11.37 -15.44
N GLY A 214 7.43 10.52 -16.47
CA GLY A 214 8.70 10.31 -17.17
C GLY A 214 9.67 9.41 -16.40
N LEU A 215 9.15 8.48 -15.57
CA LEU A 215 9.90 7.55 -14.73
C LEU A 215 9.84 6.12 -15.28
#